data_1332175db03fedefa4fa0b15401ad667
#
_entry.id   1332175db03fedefa4fa0b15401ad667
#
_cell.length_a   1.000
_cell.length_b   1.000
_cell.length_c   1.000
_cell.angle_alpha   90.00
_cell.angle_beta   90.00
_cell.angle_gamma   90.00
#
_symmetry.space_group_name_H-M   'P 1'
#
loop_
_entity.id
_entity.type
_entity.pdbx_description
1 polymer ?
#
loop_
_entity_poly.entity_id
_entity_poly.type
_entity_poly.pdbx_seq_one_letter_code
_entity_poly.pdbx_strand_id
1 'polypeptide(L)' 'MLNPLVLLLYLIIVVVISIVLFFIIKLAVKSAINETNNEKNNK' A
#
# COMPACT_ATOMS: atom_id res chain seq x y z
N MET A 1 0.07 17.83 -26.86
CA MET A 1 0.91 18.35 -25.80
C MET A 1 0.23 18.32 -24.46
N LEU A 2 0.96 17.85 -23.46
CA LEU A 2 0.36 17.71 -22.14
C LEU A 2 0.40 19.02 -21.38
N ASN A 3 -0.69 19.33 -20.72
CA ASN A 3 -0.75 20.51 -19.89
C ASN A 3 0.04 20.30 -18.60
N PRO A 4 0.81 21.30 -18.17
CA PRO A 4 1.55 21.14 -16.89
C PRO A 4 0.62 20.91 -15.72
N LEU A 5 -0.57 21.48 -15.77
CA LEU A 5 -1.54 21.26 -14.69
C LEU A 5 -2.03 19.83 -14.69
N VAL A 6 -2.29 19.29 -15.86
CA VAL A 6 -2.75 17.90 -15.96
C VAL A 6 -1.66 16.94 -15.52
N LEU A 7 -0.43 17.24 -15.90
CA LEU A 7 0.71 16.42 -15.51
C LEU A 7 0.87 16.42 -14.00
N LEU A 8 0.72 17.58 -13.38
CA LEU A 8 0.86 17.68 -11.94
C LEU A 8 -0.23 16.88 -11.24
N LEU A 9 -1.45 16.99 -11.72
CA LEU A 9 -2.56 16.22 -11.16
C LEU A 9 -2.30 14.72 -11.27
N TYR A 10 -1.82 14.30 -12.42
CA TYR A 10 -1.53 12.90 -12.65
C TYR A 10 -0.49 12.40 -11.66
N LEU A 11 0.55 13.19 -11.45
CA LEU A 11 1.61 12.80 -10.51
C LEU A 11 1.07 12.67 -9.10
N ILE A 12 0.21 13.59 -8.68
CA ILE A 12 -0.36 13.55 -7.35
C ILE A 12 -1.21 12.29 -7.19
N ILE A 13 -2.03 11.98 -8.18
CA ILE A 13 -2.88 10.80 -8.11
C ILE A 13 -2.05 9.54 -8.02
N VAL A 14 -1.01 9.45 -8.82
CA VAL A 14 -0.14 8.27 -8.82
C VAL A 14 0.51 8.10 -7.45
N VAL A 15 0.98 9.19 -6.87
CA VAL A 15 1.63 9.12 -5.57
C VAL A 15 0.64 8.67 -4.51
N VAL A 16 -0.57 9.22 -4.53
CA VAL A 16 -1.57 8.86 -3.54
C VAL A 16 -1.93 7.37 -3.66
N ILE A 17 -2.15 6.92 -4.87
CA ILE A 17 -2.49 5.52 -5.09
C ILE A 17 -1.34 4.62 -4.62
N SER A 18 -0.12 5.02 -4.90
CA SER A 18 1.04 4.23 -4.48
C SER A 18 1.10 4.10 -2.97
N ILE A 19 0.84 5.19 -2.26
CA ILE A 19 0.85 5.17 -0.81
C ILE A 19 -0.23 4.24 -0.27
N VAL A 20 -1.42 4.32 -0.83
CA VAL A 20 -2.53 3.48 -0.39
C VAL A 20 -2.21 2.01 -0.62
N LEU A 21 -1.70 1.69 -1.80
CA LEU A 21 -1.33 0.31 -2.10
C LEU A 21 -0.24 -0.19 -1.16
N PHE A 22 0.72 0.66 -0.87
CA PHE A 22 1.80 0.29 0.03
C PHE A 22 1.26 -0.04 1.41
N PHE A 23 0.33 0.76 1.89
CA PHE A 23 -0.30 0.51 3.17
C PHE A 23 -1.03 -0.81 3.19
N ILE A 24 -1.79 -1.07 2.14
CA ILE A 24 -2.58 -2.30 2.06
C ILE A 24 -1.67 -3.51 2.08
N ILE A 25 -0.60 -3.46 1.31
CA ILE A 25 0.34 -4.57 1.25
C ILE A 25 1.00 -4.78 2.61
N LYS A 26 1.37 -3.69 3.26
CA LYS A 26 2.01 -3.80 4.57
C LYS A 26 1.08 -4.45 5.57
N LEU A 27 -0.17 -4.03 5.58
CA LEU A 27 -1.14 -4.61 6.51
C LEU A 27 -1.39 -6.08 6.20
N ALA A 28 -1.47 -6.40 4.92
CA ALA A 28 -1.72 -7.79 4.51
C ALA A 28 -0.58 -8.69 4.98
N VAL A 29 0.64 -8.25 4.77
CA VAL A 29 1.81 -9.03 5.18
C VAL A 29 1.83 -9.18 6.69
N LYS A 30 1.57 -8.11 7.39
CA LYS A 30 1.58 -8.15 8.86
C LYS A 30 0.51 -9.12 9.37
N SER A 31 -0.65 -9.08 8.76
CA SER A 31 -1.74 -9.97 9.18
C SER A 31 -1.37 -11.42 8.94
N ALA A 32 -0.76 -11.70 7.81
CA ALA A 32 -0.35 -13.05 7.48
C ALA A 32 0.68 -13.56 8.48
N ILE A 33 1.65 -12.73 8.80
CA ILE A 33 2.69 -13.13 9.76
C ILE A 33 2.09 -13.32 11.14
N ASN A 34 1.17 -12.46 11.51
CA ASN A 34 0.53 -12.55 12.81
C ASN A 34 -0.24 -13.86 12.95
N GLU A 35 -0.93 -14.23 11.89
CA GLU A 35 -1.68 -15.49 11.92
C GLU A 35 -0.75 -16.67 12.11
N THR A 36 0.34 -16.68 11.38
CA THR A 36 1.29 -17.77 11.48
C THR A 36 1.93 -17.80 12.86
N ASN A 37 2.27 -16.65 13.37
CA ASN A 37 2.90 -16.55 14.69
C ASN A 37 1.95 -17.00 15.78
N ASN A 38 0.70 -16.64 15.66
CA ASN A 38 -0.30 -17.02 16.64
C ASN A 38 -0.45 -18.54 16.70
N GLU A 39 -0.46 -19.14 15.54
CA GLU A 39 -0.59 -20.60 15.48
C GLU A 39 0.58 -21.26 16.17
N LYS A 40 1.76 -20.76 15.93
CA LYS A 40 2.97 -21.34 16.53
C LYS A 40 3.00 -21.08 18.01
N ASN A 41 2.63 -19.89 18.41
CA ASN A 41 2.69 -19.52 19.82
C ASN A 41 1.66 -20.26 20.65
N ASN A 42 0.55 -20.58 20.05
CA ASN A 42 -0.54 -21.24 20.75
C ASN A 42 -0.18 -22.68 21.09
N LYS A 43 0.81 -23.19 20.41
CA LYS A 43 1.24 -24.52 20.70
C LYS A 43 2.07 -24.59 21.99
#